data_67cb2267872e0dd10d91d753ca5554e1
#
_entry.id   67cb2267872e0dd10d91d753ca5554e1
#
_cell.length_a   1.000
_cell.length_b   1.000
_cell.length_c   1.000
_cell.angle_alpha   90.00
_cell.angle_beta   90.00
_cell.angle_gamma   90.00
#
_symmetry.space_group_name_H-M   'P 1'
#
loop_
_entity.id
_entity.type
_entity.pdbx_description
1 polymer ?
#
loop_
_entity_poly.entity_id
_entity_poly.type
_entity_poly.pdbx_seq_one_letter_code
_entity_poly.pdbx_strand_id
1 'polypeptide(L)'
;MDPTSGRMLNPNMEFYRLAGIGDISELVVHMMVNKYDSRGVIGLGEPPVVSPGAAISNAAANAIGVRVPMLPLTPARVLAALEERKGENA
;
A
#
# COMPACT_ATOMS: atom_id res chain seq x y z
N MET A 1 -14.82 -0.23 9.82
CA MET A 1 -16.08 -1.00 9.88
C MET A 1 -16.30 -1.49 11.30
N ASP A 2 -17.51 -1.38 11.80
CA ASP A 2 -17.88 -1.92 13.12
C ASP A 2 -17.97 -3.44 13.03
N PRO A 3 -17.15 -4.19 13.78
CA PRO A 3 -17.16 -5.65 13.73
C PRO A 3 -18.43 -6.31 14.25
N THR A 4 -19.21 -5.60 15.08
CA THR A 4 -20.44 -6.13 15.66
C THR A 4 -21.64 -6.03 14.71
N SER A 5 -21.80 -4.87 14.06
CA SER A 5 -22.93 -4.57 13.18
C SER A 5 -22.62 -4.69 11.69
N GLY A 6 -21.36 -4.73 11.32
CA GLY A 6 -20.90 -4.72 9.94
C GLY A 6 -21.09 -3.38 9.22
N ARG A 7 -21.51 -2.36 9.94
CA ARG A 7 -21.75 -1.03 9.35
C ARG A 7 -20.46 -0.22 9.25
N MET A 8 -20.40 0.65 8.25
CA MET A 8 -19.34 1.63 8.13
C MET A 8 -19.53 2.71 9.19
N LEU A 9 -18.48 2.96 9.97
CA LEU A 9 -18.51 4.01 11.00
C LEU A 9 -18.34 5.41 10.41
N ASN A 10 -17.64 5.50 9.28
CA ASN A 10 -17.34 6.76 8.59
C ASN A 10 -17.64 6.63 7.09
N PRO A 11 -18.91 6.52 6.68
CA PRO A 11 -19.27 6.21 5.29
C PRO A 11 -19.12 7.38 4.31
N ASN A 12 -18.97 8.60 4.80
CA ASN A 12 -18.88 9.79 3.97
C ASN A 12 -17.44 10.12 3.59
N MET A 13 -17.24 10.63 2.38
CA MET A 13 -15.91 11.00 1.86
C MET A 13 -15.23 12.10 2.68
N GLU A 14 -16.00 12.94 3.37
CA GLU A 14 -15.44 13.96 4.24
C GLU A 14 -14.65 13.40 5.44
N PHE A 15 -14.95 12.17 5.84
CA PHE A 15 -14.25 11.46 6.91
C PHE A 15 -13.22 10.45 6.39
N TYR A 16 -13.20 10.22 5.08
CA TYR A 16 -12.24 9.29 4.46
C TYR A 16 -10.95 10.04 4.15
N ARG A 17 -9.88 9.63 4.81
CA ARG A 17 -8.58 10.30 4.62
C ARG A 17 -7.93 9.82 3.33
N LEU A 18 -7.88 10.69 2.34
CA LEU A 18 -7.12 10.50 1.12
C LEU A 18 -5.75 11.15 1.26
N ALA A 19 -4.74 10.57 0.62
CA ALA A 19 -3.42 11.16 0.59
C ALA A 19 -3.46 12.50 -0.15
N GLY A 20 -2.92 13.54 0.50
CA GLY A 20 -2.72 14.84 -0.12
C GLY A 20 -1.34 14.97 -0.76
N ILE A 21 -1.08 16.10 -1.40
CA ILE A 21 0.21 16.35 -2.06
C ILE A 21 1.38 16.21 -1.09
N GLY A 22 1.22 16.66 0.15
CA GLY A 22 2.26 16.57 1.18
C GLY A 22 2.54 15.16 1.69
N ASP A 23 1.63 14.23 1.45
CA ASP A 23 1.77 12.83 1.88
C ASP A 23 2.51 11.97 0.84
N ILE A 24 2.67 12.48 -0.38
CA ILE A 24 3.31 11.79 -1.48
C ILE A 24 4.68 12.41 -1.73
N SER A 25 5.70 11.58 -1.70
CA SER A 25 7.05 12.00 -2.02
C SER A 25 7.26 12.08 -3.54
N GLU A 26 8.47 11.90 -4.00
CA GLU A 26 8.80 11.94 -5.42
C GLU A 26 8.04 10.85 -6.20
N LEU A 27 7.43 11.24 -7.32
CA LEU A 27 6.83 10.33 -8.28
C LEU A 27 7.80 10.12 -9.44
N VAL A 28 8.28 8.89 -9.58
CA VAL A 28 9.19 8.53 -10.67
C VAL A 28 8.43 7.68 -11.67
N VAL A 29 8.35 8.16 -12.91
CA VAL A 29 7.72 7.42 -14.01
C VAL A 29 8.80 6.94 -14.96
N HIS A 30 8.91 5.62 -15.10
CA HIS A 30 9.84 5.01 -16.03
C HIS A 30 9.11 4.56 -17.29
N MET A 31 9.38 5.23 -18.39
CA MET A 31 8.76 4.91 -19.68
C MET A 31 9.52 3.77 -20.35
N MET A 32 8.84 2.64 -20.49
CA MET A 32 9.40 1.50 -21.21
C MET A 32 9.08 1.61 -22.70
N VAL A 33 10.11 1.59 -23.51
CA VAL A 33 9.96 1.60 -24.96
C VAL A 33 10.18 0.19 -25.49
N ASN A 34 9.13 -0.39 -26.08
CA ASN A 34 9.24 -1.70 -26.71
C ASN A 34 9.67 -1.53 -28.17
N LYS A 35 10.88 -1.94 -28.46
CA LYS A 35 11.45 -1.83 -29.82
C LYS A 35 10.73 -2.69 -30.87
N TYR A 36 9.92 -3.64 -30.44
CA TYR A 36 9.16 -4.51 -31.34
C TYR A 36 7.77 -3.97 -31.66
N ASP A 37 7.34 -2.89 -31.00
CA ASP A 37 6.06 -2.25 -31.27
C ASP A 37 6.24 -0.99 -32.11
N SER A 38 5.80 -1.06 -33.35
CA SER A 38 5.92 0.07 -34.31
C SER A 38 5.06 1.28 -33.93
N ARG A 39 4.10 1.10 -33.02
CA ARG A 39 3.24 2.20 -32.55
C ARG A 39 3.95 3.12 -31.55
N GLY A 40 5.02 2.64 -30.92
CA GLY A 40 5.74 3.38 -29.89
C GLY A 40 4.99 3.56 -28.59
N VAL A 41 3.71 3.20 -28.53
CA VAL A 41 2.86 3.31 -27.34
C VAL A 41 1.77 2.26 -27.40
N ILE A 42 1.46 1.66 -26.26
CA ILE A 42 0.32 0.74 -26.10
C ILE A 42 -0.53 1.18 -24.93
N GLY A 43 -1.84 0.95 -25.04
CA GLY A 43 -2.75 1.19 -23.93
C GLY A 43 -2.60 0.13 -22.86
N LEU A 44 -2.80 0.53 -21.60
CA LEU A 44 -2.81 -0.35 -20.46
C LEU A 44 -4.05 -0.03 -19.62
N GLY A 45 -4.77 -1.04 -19.22
CA GLY A 45 -5.96 -0.87 -18.38
C GLY A 45 -5.67 -1.13 -16.91
N GLU A 46 -6.36 -2.11 -16.34
CA GLU A 46 -6.31 -2.45 -14.92
C GLU A 46 -5.06 -3.19 -14.41
N PRO A 47 -4.18 -3.80 -15.23
CA PRO A 47 -3.03 -4.53 -14.70
C PRO A 47 -2.19 -3.80 -13.62
N PRO A 48 -2.08 -2.46 -13.63
CA PRO A 48 -1.34 -1.74 -12.59
C PRO A 48 -1.86 -1.93 -11.16
N VAL A 49 -3.12 -2.36 -10.97
CA VAL A 49 -3.67 -2.58 -9.61
C VAL A 49 -3.09 -3.79 -8.91
N VAL A 50 -2.35 -4.64 -9.61
CA VAL A 50 -1.79 -5.88 -9.05
C VAL A 50 -0.65 -5.59 -8.07
N SER A 51 0.13 -4.55 -8.32
CA SER A 51 1.37 -4.30 -7.58
C SER A 51 1.29 -3.36 -6.37
N PRO A 52 0.31 -2.43 -6.24
CA PRO A 52 0.33 -1.47 -5.14
C PRO A 52 0.33 -2.08 -3.75
N GLY A 53 -0.45 -3.14 -3.51
CA GLY A 53 -0.48 -3.82 -2.21
C GLY A 53 0.88 -4.37 -1.82
N ALA A 54 1.55 -5.05 -2.74
CA ALA A 54 2.90 -5.58 -2.51
C ALA A 54 3.92 -4.45 -2.31
N ALA A 55 3.81 -3.37 -3.08
CA ALA A 55 4.70 -2.22 -2.96
C ALA A 55 4.59 -1.56 -1.59
N ILE A 56 3.38 -1.36 -1.09
CA ILE A 56 3.13 -0.79 0.23
C ILE A 56 3.65 -1.73 1.32
N SER A 57 3.40 -3.02 1.21
CA SER A 57 3.89 -4.02 2.16
C SER A 57 5.42 -4.03 2.22
N ASN A 58 6.09 -3.96 1.09
CA ASN A 58 7.55 -3.89 1.02
C ASN A 58 8.10 -2.59 1.61
N ALA A 59 7.44 -1.47 1.33
CA ALA A 59 7.84 -0.18 1.87
C ALA A 59 7.71 -0.15 3.40
N ALA A 60 6.61 -0.68 3.94
CA ALA A 60 6.42 -0.79 5.37
C ALA A 60 7.47 -1.69 6.02
N ALA A 61 7.75 -2.85 5.42
CA ALA A 61 8.79 -3.76 5.92
C ALA A 61 10.16 -3.10 5.93
N ASN A 62 10.48 -2.32 4.90
CA ASN A 62 11.73 -1.56 4.84
C ASN A 62 11.79 -0.48 5.92
N ALA A 63 10.68 0.20 6.19
CA ALA A 63 10.62 1.28 7.17
C ALA A 63 10.75 0.80 8.62
N ILE A 64 10.07 -0.30 8.96
CA ILE A 64 10.01 -0.77 10.36
C ILE A 64 10.90 -1.99 10.64
N GLY A 65 11.53 -2.56 9.62
CA GLY A 65 12.46 -3.66 9.74
C GLY A 65 11.83 -5.02 10.04
N VAL A 66 10.52 -5.13 9.89
CA VAL A 66 9.79 -6.39 10.06
C VAL A 66 8.64 -6.42 9.07
N ARG A 67 8.28 -7.60 8.58
CA ARG A 67 7.15 -7.74 7.66
C ARG A 67 5.85 -7.98 8.41
N VAL A 68 4.83 -7.18 8.09
CA VAL A 68 3.46 -7.41 8.57
C VAL A 68 2.85 -8.48 7.67
N PRO A 69 2.40 -9.62 8.23
CA PRO A 69 2.04 -10.79 7.41
C PRO A 69 0.72 -10.68 6.67
N MET A 70 -0.10 -9.68 6.95
CA MET A 70 -1.44 -9.57 6.39
C MET A 70 -1.81 -8.13 6.06
N LEU A 71 -2.42 -7.95 4.90
CA LEU A 71 -3.03 -6.69 4.48
C LEU A 71 -4.51 -6.64 4.86
N PRO A 72 -5.10 -5.46 5.07
CA PRO A 72 -4.46 -4.16 5.07
C PRO A 72 -3.55 -3.93 6.30
N LEU A 73 -2.63 -2.98 6.19
CA LEU A 73 -1.70 -2.63 7.25
C LEU A 73 -2.39 -1.77 8.31
N THR A 74 -3.24 -2.38 9.12
CA THR A 74 -3.91 -1.69 10.21
C THR A 74 -2.93 -1.38 11.33
N PRO A 75 -3.19 -0.33 12.15
CA PRO A 75 -2.33 -0.04 13.30
C PRO A 75 -2.12 -1.24 14.22
N ALA A 76 -3.16 -2.03 14.46
CA ALA A 76 -3.08 -3.21 15.31
C ALA A 76 -2.11 -4.25 14.75
N ARG A 77 -2.16 -4.49 13.44
CA ARG A 77 -1.27 -5.46 12.77
C ARG A 77 0.19 -5.00 12.76
N VAL A 78 0.40 -3.72 12.56
CA VAL A 78 1.75 -3.13 12.58
C VAL A 78 2.33 -3.22 14.00
N LEU A 79 1.56 -2.88 15.02
CA LEU A 79 2.00 -2.97 16.41
C LEU A 79 2.31 -4.42 16.81
N ALA A 80 1.48 -5.38 16.41
CA ALA A 80 1.73 -6.79 16.68
C ALA A 80 3.05 -7.26 16.07
N ALA A 81 3.34 -6.88 14.82
CA ALA A 81 4.59 -7.22 14.16
C ALA A 81 5.80 -6.59 14.84
N LEU A 82 5.67 -5.36 15.32
CA LEU A 82 6.75 -4.68 16.06
C LEU A 82 7.01 -5.33 17.41
N GLU A 83 5.98 -5.79 18.11
CA GLU A 83 6.11 -6.49 19.37
C GLU A 83 6.80 -7.84 19.20
N GLU A 84 6.43 -8.61 18.19
CA GLU A 84 7.12 -9.86 17.85
C GLU A 84 8.61 -9.63 17.58
N ARG A 85 8.95 -8.58 16.81
CA ARG A 85 10.34 -8.21 16.55
C ARG A 85 11.11 -7.90 17.84
N LYS A 86 10.49 -7.21 18.79
CA LYS A 86 11.12 -6.93 20.10
C LYS A 86 11.37 -8.21 20.87
N GLY A 87 10.45 -9.15 20.82
CA GLY A 87 10.61 -10.47 21.46
C GLY A 87 11.78 -11.25 20.88
N GLU A 88 11.97 -11.21 19.58
CA GLU A 88 13.10 -11.89 18.89
C GLU A 88 14.45 -11.27 19.24
N ASN A 89 14.50 -9.96 19.48
CA ASN A 89 15.72 -9.22 19.78
C ASN A 89 16.03 -9.14 21.30
N ALA A 90 15.14 -9.69 22.10
CA ALA A 90 15.33 -9.73 23.58
C ALA A 90 16.12 -10.99 24.06
#